data_1a62305e6a766caa216968466d12b087
#
_entry.id   1a62305e6a766caa216968466d12b087
#
_cell.length_a   1.000
_cell.length_b   1.000
_cell.length_c   1.000
_cell.angle_alpha   90.00
_cell.angle_beta   90.00
_cell.angle_gamma   90.00
#
_symmetry.space_group_name_H-M   'P 1'
#
loop_
_entity.id
_entity.type
_entity.pdbx_description
1 polymer ?
#
loop_
_entity_poly.entity_id
_entity_poly.type
_entity_poly.pdbx_seq_one_letter_code
_entity_poly.pdbx_strand_id
1 'polypeptide(L)'
;MRKTKILLSVAIMALSVASTAFAGEWKQETDGRWWYQNDDGGYPANQWQEIGGKQYYFGADGYMLANTTTPDGSHVGADGAKVETVSRSHITYSADSVTQALTVSDWIYGSYSSTYHIFEITNNSPHTITLNINETAKDHVGNVVGAETNSEQDIPSGHTIFVKNYFLDAPSVAEFETTFQTKIDDFYIPVAQNLAIETTRGNKKAIVKVTNNGAVTAEFPYVTAVFFKDGEISYVDSTYICDADAELKAGASLTEELNSYGAYDEVKVHITAQRDKYSN
;
A
#
# COMPACT_ATOMS: atom_id res chain seq x y z
N MET A 1 -28.05 -69.94 -28.58
CA MET A 1 -28.55 -68.55 -28.76
C MET A 1 -27.47 -67.57 -28.42
N ARG A 2 -26.84 -67.02 -29.46
CA ARG A 2 -25.77 -66.01 -29.32
C ARG A 2 -26.42 -64.63 -29.25
N LYS A 3 -26.21 -63.90 -28.15
CA LYS A 3 -26.66 -62.50 -27.98
C LYS A 3 -25.60 -61.58 -28.53
N THR A 4 -25.87 -60.95 -29.65
CA THR A 4 -25.01 -59.95 -30.29
C THR A 4 -25.23 -58.61 -29.54
N LYS A 5 -24.17 -58.07 -28.94
CA LYS A 5 -24.19 -56.73 -28.37
C LYS A 5 -23.79 -55.72 -29.44
N ILE A 6 -24.71 -54.85 -29.80
CA ILE A 6 -24.47 -53.70 -30.69
C ILE A 6 -23.85 -52.60 -29.83
N LEU A 7 -22.61 -52.27 -30.11
CA LEU A 7 -21.94 -51.07 -29.56
C LEU A 7 -22.30 -49.87 -30.43
N LEU A 8 -23.11 -48.97 -29.88
CA LEU A 8 -23.41 -47.70 -30.52
C LEU A 8 -22.30 -46.71 -30.21
N SER A 9 -21.41 -46.48 -31.17
CA SER A 9 -20.37 -45.46 -31.09
C SER A 9 -21.01 -44.11 -31.35
N VAL A 10 -21.16 -43.28 -30.29
CA VAL A 10 -21.54 -41.87 -30.42
C VAL A 10 -20.29 -41.10 -30.74
N ALA A 11 -20.13 -40.69 -31.98
CA ALA A 11 -19.13 -39.74 -32.39
C ALA A 11 -19.52 -38.35 -31.92
N ILE A 12 -18.90 -37.86 -30.85
CA ILE A 12 -18.97 -36.45 -30.46
C ILE A 12 -18.11 -35.66 -31.45
N MET A 13 -18.77 -35.02 -32.42
CA MET A 13 -18.16 -33.96 -33.21
C MET A 13 -17.93 -32.77 -32.25
N ALA A 14 -16.69 -32.61 -31.79
CA ALA A 14 -16.26 -31.36 -31.23
C ALA A 14 -16.24 -30.30 -32.34
N LEU A 15 -17.27 -29.47 -32.42
CA LEU A 15 -17.18 -28.22 -33.16
C LEU A 15 -16.15 -27.35 -32.45
N SER A 16 -14.89 -27.39 -32.94
CA SER A 16 -13.92 -26.34 -32.67
C SER A 16 -14.44 -25.08 -33.35
N VAL A 17 -15.08 -24.20 -32.60
CA VAL A 17 -15.25 -22.82 -32.99
C VAL A 17 -13.84 -22.23 -33.02
N ALA A 18 -13.22 -22.24 -34.20
CA ALA A 18 -12.05 -21.41 -34.46
C ALA A 18 -12.55 -19.97 -34.31
N SER A 19 -12.36 -19.38 -33.13
CA SER A 19 -12.36 -17.92 -32.99
C SER A 19 -11.23 -17.45 -33.89
N THR A 20 -11.57 -16.93 -35.05
CA THR A 20 -10.66 -16.08 -35.84
C THR A 20 -10.35 -14.92 -34.91
N ALA A 21 -9.20 -14.99 -34.23
CA ALA A 21 -8.64 -13.84 -33.57
C ALA A 21 -8.31 -12.86 -34.71
N PHE A 22 -9.17 -11.87 -34.88
CA PHE A 22 -8.84 -10.69 -35.64
C PHE A 22 -7.73 -10.00 -34.83
N ALA A 23 -6.53 -10.01 -35.33
CA ALA A 23 -5.40 -9.37 -34.72
C ALA A 23 -5.02 -8.22 -35.62
N GLY A 24 -5.39 -7.00 -35.21
CA GLY A 24 -4.91 -5.79 -35.84
C GLY A 24 -3.37 -5.77 -35.93
N GLU A 25 -2.79 -4.75 -36.49
CA GLU A 25 -1.36 -4.71 -36.80
C GLU A 25 -0.66 -3.51 -36.12
N TRP A 26 0.47 -3.80 -35.48
CA TRP A 26 1.37 -2.75 -35.00
C TRP A 26 2.08 -2.06 -36.17
N LYS A 27 2.06 -0.72 -36.17
CA LYS A 27 2.71 0.13 -37.13
C LYS A 27 3.71 1.04 -36.45
N GLN A 28 4.88 1.21 -37.06
CA GLN A 28 5.87 2.16 -36.59
C GLN A 28 6.08 3.28 -37.62
N GLU A 29 6.02 4.52 -37.15
CA GLU A 29 6.32 5.68 -37.98
C GLU A 29 7.84 5.91 -38.12
N THR A 30 8.22 6.72 -39.07
CA THR A 30 9.63 7.07 -39.34
C THR A 30 10.29 7.83 -38.18
N ASP A 31 9.51 8.45 -37.30
CA ASP A 31 9.97 9.12 -36.09
C ASP A 31 10.11 8.18 -34.89
N GLY A 32 9.81 6.89 -35.07
CA GLY A 32 9.96 5.85 -34.05
C GLY A 32 8.71 5.64 -33.20
N ARG A 33 7.65 6.46 -33.33
CA ARG A 33 6.41 6.27 -32.59
C ARG A 33 5.64 5.05 -33.09
N TRP A 34 4.93 4.36 -32.19
CA TRP A 34 4.11 3.20 -32.48
C TRP A 34 2.63 3.54 -32.40
N TRP A 35 1.81 2.96 -33.27
CA TRP A 35 0.37 2.96 -33.23
C TRP A 35 -0.18 1.59 -33.65
N TYR A 36 -1.45 1.33 -33.35
CA TYR A 36 -2.08 0.07 -33.66
C TYR A 36 -3.24 0.24 -34.61
N GLN A 37 -3.20 -0.44 -35.74
CA GLN A 37 -4.30 -0.45 -36.68
C GLN A 37 -5.25 -1.58 -36.34
N ASN A 38 -6.49 -1.26 -36.01
CA ASN A 38 -7.57 -2.23 -35.78
C ASN A 38 -7.98 -2.90 -37.11
N ASP A 39 -8.69 -4.03 -37.01
CA ASP A 39 -9.18 -4.78 -38.20
C ASP A 39 -10.14 -4.00 -39.06
N ASP A 40 -10.87 -3.04 -38.47
CA ASP A 40 -11.78 -2.14 -39.19
C ASP A 40 -11.05 -0.98 -39.90
N GLY A 41 -9.72 -0.95 -39.80
CA GLY A 41 -8.86 0.10 -40.36
C GLY A 41 -8.74 1.33 -39.47
N GLY A 42 -9.47 1.41 -38.34
CA GLY A 42 -9.35 2.46 -37.33
C GLY A 42 -8.14 2.28 -36.44
N TYR A 43 -8.00 3.16 -35.45
CA TYR A 43 -6.97 3.10 -34.42
C TYR A 43 -7.50 3.62 -33.08
N PRO A 44 -6.97 3.10 -31.93
CA PRO A 44 -7.36 3.61 -30.62
C PRO A 44 -6.80 5.01 -30.36
N ALA A 45 -7.56 5.86 -29.68
CA ALA A 45 -7.12 7.16 -29.23
C ALA A 45 -7.75 7.51 -27.88
N ASN A 46 -6.99 8.11 -26.96
CA ASN A 46 -7.37 8.43 -25.59
C ASN A 46 -7.94 7.24 -24.81
N GLN A 47 -7.39 6.05 -25.00
CA GLN A 47 -7.92 4.84 -24.37
C GLN A 47 -6.88 3.77 -24.17
N TRP A 48 -7.18 2.87 -23.25
CA TRP A 48 -6.52 1.58 -23.13
C TRP A 48 -7.04 0.60 -24.18
N GLN A 49 -6.14 -0.24 -24.69
CA GLN A 49 -6.50 -1.37 -25.53
C GLN A 49 -5.67 -2.58 -25.17
N GLU A 50 -6.33 -3.73 -25.04
CA GLU A 50 -5.65 -5.01 -24.83
C GLU A 50 -5.20 -5.57 -26.18
N ILE A 51 -3.89 -5.87 -26.30
CA ILE A 51 -3.27 -6.41 -27.50
C ILE A 51 -2.31 -7.51 -27.06
N GLY A 52 -2.56 -8.73 -27.50
CA GLY A 52 -1.70 -9.87 -27.16
C GLY A 52 -1.59 -10.18 -25.67
N GLY A 53 -2.65 -9.91 -24.89
CA GLY A 53 -2.69 -10.13 -23.43
C GLY A 53 -1.98 -9.05 -22.62
N LYS A 54 -1.58 -7.93 -23.23
CA LYS A 54 -1.03 -6.75 -22.57
C LYS A 54 -1.92 -5.54 -22.81
N GLN A 55 -1.97 -4.62 -21.86
CA GLN A 55 -2.70 -3.35 -21.96
C GLN A 55 -1.74 -2.25 -22.45
N TYR A 56 -2.17 -1.48 -23.44
CA TYR A 56 -1.43 -0.35 -24.01
C TYR A 56 -2.33 0.89 -24.01
N TYR A 57 -1.77 2.05 -23.65
CA TYR A 57 -2.51 3.32 -23.74
C TYR A 57 -2.14 4.09 -24.97
N PHE A 58 -3.15 4.57 -25.70
CA PHE A 58 -2.98 5.40 -26.89
C PHE A 58 -3.41 6.84 -26.59
N GLY A 59 -2.53 7.79 -26.85
CA GLY A 59 -2.79 9.21 -26.64
C GLY A 59 -3.87 9.77 -27.57
N ALA A 60 -4.16 11.06 -27.43
CA ALA A 60 -5.15 11.75 -28.27
C ALA A 60 -4.80 11.75 -29.77
N ASP A 61 -3.52 11.64 -30.08
CA ASP A 61 -2.95 11.54 -31.42
C ASP A 61 -2.91 10.13 -31.98
N GLY A 62 -3.41 9.13 -31.22
CA GLY A 62 -3.48 7.73 -31.61
C GLY A 62 -2.14 6.96 -31.49
N TYR A 63 -1.09 7.59 -30.96
CA TYR A 63 0.18 6.90 -30.73
C TYR A 63 0.22 6.26 -29.34
N MET A 64 0.87 5.11 -29.29
CA MET A 64 1.12 4.39 -28.05
C MET A 64 2.04 5.23 -27.13
N LEU A 65 1.64 5.41 -25.89
CA LEU A 65 2.50 5.97 -24.85
C LEU A 65 3.52 4.90 -24.41
N ALA A 66 4.76 5.32 -24.20
CA ALA A 66 5.82 4.44 -23.72
C ALA A 66 6.71 5.20 -22.72
N ASN A 67 7.20 4.49 -21.72
CA ASN A 67 8.09 5.00 -20.67
C ASN A 67 7.56 6.30 -20.02
N THR A 68 6.27 6.34 -19.71
CA THR A 68 5.59 7.51 -19.16
C THR A 68 4.38 7.12 -18.31
N THR A 69 3.76 8.12 -17.68
CA THR A 69 2.49 7.97 -16.95
C THR A 69 1.33 8.38 -17.84
N THR A 70 0.30 7.55 -17.88
CA THR A 70 -0.95 7.81 -18.60
C THR A 70 -1.83 8.83 -17.84
N PRO A 71 -2.85 9.45 -18.49
CA PRO A 71 -3.72 10.44 -17.85
C PRO A 71 -4.50 9.92 -16.63
N ASP A 72 -4.71 8.61 -16.51
CA ASP A 72 -5.37 7.96 -15.37
C ASP A 72 -4.39 7.59 -14.23
N GLY A 73 -3.10 7.96 -14.37
CA GLY A 73 -2.07 7.68 -13.38
C GLY A 73 -1.38 6.32 -13.51
N SER A 74 -1.77 5.48 -14.48
CA SER A 74 -1.09 4.19 -14.74
C SER A 74 0.26 4.42 -15.41
N HIS A 75 1.20 3.48 -15.20
CA HIS A 75 2.51 3.52 -15.87
C HIS A 75 2.55 2.59 -17.08
N VAL A 76 3.26 3.01 -18.13
CA VAL A 76 3.61 2.18 -19.28
C VAL A 76 5.13 2.09 -19.43
N GLY A 77 5.62 0.87 -19.66
CA GLY A 77 7.05 0.58 -19.83
C GLY A 77 7.64 1.09 -21.15
N ALA A 78 8.92 0.84 -21.35
CA ALA A 78 9.60 1.20 -22.58
C ALA A 78 9.02 0.47 -23.81
N ASP A 79 8.38 -0.68 -23.61
CA ASP A 79 7.64 -1.43 -24.63
C ASP A 79 6.18 -0.94 -24.80
N GLY A 80 5.76 0.11 -24.06
CA GLY A 80 4.43 0.68 -24.06
C GLY A 80 3.38 -0.14 -23.28
N ALA A 81 3.71 -1.34 -22.83
CA ALA A 81 2.78 -2.15 -22.07
C ALA A 81 2.53 -1.52 -20.68
N LYS A 82 1.27 -1.63 -20.20
CA LYS A 82 0.94 -1.28 -18.83
C LYS A 82 1.83 -2.06 -17.87
N VAL A 83 2.50 -1.33 -17.03
CA VAL A 83 3.22 -1.92 -15.91
C VAL A 83 2.19 -2.20 -14.82
N GLU A 84 1.88 -3.48 -14.61
CA GLU A 84 1.17 -3.86 -13.41
C GLU A 84 2.14 -3.71 -12.25
N THR A 85 1.96 -2.68 -11.46
CA THR A 85 2.70 -2.49 -10.21
C THR A 85 2.19 -3.49 -9.18
N VAL A 86 2.50 -4.75 -9.36
CA VAL A 86 2.54 -5.69 -8.25
C VAL A 86 3.87 -5.43 -7.57
N SER A 87 3.92 -4.40 -6.75
CA SER A 87 5.07 -4.18 -5.89
C SER A 87 5.17 -5.36 -4.93
N ARG A 88 6.33 -5.99 -4.90
CA ARG A 88 6.62 -7.09 -3.98
C ARG A 88 7.32 -6.55 -2.76
N SER A 89 6.86 -6.95 -1.61
CA SER A 89 7.51 -6.64 -0.34
C SER A 89 8.30 -7.86 0.13
N HIS A 90 9.59 -7.66 0.39
CA HIS A 90 10.47 -8.64 1.01
C HIS A 90 10.87 -8.13 2.39
N ILE A 91 10.23 -8.68 3.43
CA ILE A 91 10.46 -8.31 4.82
C ILE A 91 11.46 -9.27 5.45
N THR A 92 12.53 -8.74 5.98
CA THR A 92 13.55 -9.47 6.75
C THR A 92 13.56 -8.97 8.19
N TYR A 93 13.61 -9.90 9.13
CA TYR A 93 13.69 -9.61 10.56
C TYR A 93 15.09 -9.91 11.05
N SER A 94 15.67 -9.07 11.91
CA SER A 94 16.89 -9.46 12.63
C SER A 94 16.64 -10.72 13.48
N ALA A 95 17.71 -11.47 13.71
CA ALA A 95 17.59 -12.81 14.29
C ALA A 95 17.32 -12.85 15.81
N ASP A 96 17.22 -11.69 16.46
CA ASP A 96 16.93 -11.62 17.89
C ASP A 96 15.45 -11.93 18.16
N SER A 97 15.18 -12.49 19.33
CA SER A 97 13.84 -12.98 19.71
C SER A 97 12.80 -11.87 19.85
N VAL A 98 13.21 -10.65 20.07
CA VAL A 98 12.32 -9.48 20.24
C VAL A 98 11.80 -9.05 18.86
N THR A 99 12.69 -8.92 17.88
CA THR A 99 12.29 -8.61 16.49
C THR A 99 11.45 -9.73 15.88
N GLN A 100 11.75 -10.99 16.17
CA GLN A 100 10.96 -12.13 15.70
C GLN A 100 9.56 -12.20 16.33
N ALA A 101 9.31 -11.47 17.41
CA ALA A 101 8.01 -11.38 18.06
C ALA A 101 7.09 -10.29 17.45
N LEU A 102 7.51 -9.59 16.40
CA LEU A 102 6.65 -8.65 15.71
C LEU A 102 5.62 -9.38 14.83
N THR A 103 4.39 -8.88 14.80
CA THR A 103 3.44 -9.20 13.73
C THR A 103 3.35 -7.99 12.81
N VAL A 104 3.54 -8.21 11.51
CA VAL A 104 3.53 -7.15 10.49
C VAL A 104 2.54 -7.49 9.41
N SER A 105 1.71 -6.52 9.06
CA SER A 105 0.94 -6.47 7.81
C SER A 105 1.38 -5.24 7.05
N ASP A 106 1.44 -5.32 5.73
CA ASP A 106 1.90 -4.22 4.91
C ASP A 106 1.00 -3.98 3.69
N TRP A 107 0.99 -2.75 3.22
CA TRP A 107 0.26 -2.30 2.04
C TRP A 107 1.10 -1.29 1.28
N ILE A 108 1.02 -1.36 -0.04
CA ILE A 108 1.64 -0.40 -0.93
C ILE A 108 0.55 0.49 -1.51
N TYR A 109 0.74 1.78 -1.36
CA TYR A 109 -0.20 2.80 -1.83
C TYR A 109 0.53 3.81 -2.68
N GLY A 110 0.06 4.05 -3.90
CA GLY A 110 0.69 4.96 -4.86
C GLY A 110 -0.16 6.20 -5.14
N SER A 111 0.50 7.32 -5.38
CA SER A 111 -0.08 8.53 -5.97
C SER A 111 0.82 8.99 -7.12
N TYR A 112 0.35 9.96 -7.95
CA TYR A 112 0.95 10.40 -9.22
C TYR A 112 2.49 10.47 -9.30
N SER A 113 3.18 10.76 -8.21
CA SER A 113 4.64 10.92 -8.18
C SER A 113 5.29 10.21 -7.01
N SER A 114 4.55 9.44 -6.23
CA SER A 114 5.05 8.93 -4.97
C SER A 114 4.48 7.56 -4.66
N THR A 115 5.29 6.72 -4.04
CA THR A 115 4.85 5.44 -3.50
C THR A 115 5.01 5.47 -1.98
N TYR A 116 4.00 4.97 -1.28
CA TYR A 116 4.02 4.79 0.16
C TYR A 116 4.02 3.30 0.47
N HIS A 117 4.84 2.89 1.42
CA HIS A 117 4.75 1.59 2.04
C HIS A 117 4.26 1.76 3.47
N ILE A 118 3.11 1.19 3.78
CA ILE A 118 2.43 1.33 5.07
C ILE A 118 2.56 0.00 5.80
N PHE A 119 3.01 0.04 7.03
CA PHE A 119 3.11 -1.12 7.90
C PHE A 119 2.16 -0.96 9.09
N GLU A 120 1.37 -1.99 9.39
CA GLU A 120 0.67 -2.17 10.66
C GLU A 120 1.49 -3.17 11.47
N ILE A 121 2.06 -2.72 12.58
CA ILE A 121 3.06 -3.48 13.33
C ILE A 121 2.60 -3.64 14.77
N THR A 122 2.50 -4.89 15.23
CA THR A 122 2.20 -5.23 16.63
C THR A 122 3.45 -5.75 17.31
N ASN A 123 3.79 -5.16 18.44
CA ASN A 123 4.85 -5.64 19.31
C ASN A 123 4.33 -6.74 20.24
N ASN A 124 4.57 -8.01 19.91
CA ASN A 124 4.18 -9.16 20.78
C ASN A 124 5.29 -9.56 21.75
N SER A 125 6.40 -8.84 21.79
CA SER A 125 7.44 -9.10 22.79
C SER A 125 6.99 -8.65 24.19
N PRO A 126 7.58 -9.15 25.27
CA PRO A 126 7.26 -8.71 26.63
C PRO A 126 7.87 -7.35 27.00
N HIS A 127 8.54 -6.69 26.08
CA HIS A 127 9.31 -5.47 26.32
C HIS A 127 8.69 -4.28 25.59
N THR A 128 8.90 -3.06 26.12
CA THR A 128 8.80 -1.85 25.32
C THR A 128 10.00 -1.77 24.38
N ILE A 129 9.80 -1.40 23.14
CA ILE A 129 10.83 -1.43 22.11
C ILE A 129 10.94 -0.10 21.35
N THR A 130 12.13 0.14 20.86
CA THR A 130 12.39 1.00 19.71
C THR A 130 12.50 0.10 18.48
N LEU A 131 11.75 0.41 17.42
CA LEU A 131 11.77 -0.28 16.14
C LEU A 131 12.52 0.56 15.11
N ASN A 132 13.50 -0.04 14.44
CA ASN A 132 14.18 0.54 13.30
C ASN A 132 13.79 -0.20 12.03
N ILE A 133 13.43 0.55 10.99
CA ILE A 133 13.02 0.05 9.69
C ILE A 133 13.98 0.63 8.67
N ASN A 134 14.71 -0.21 7.94
CA ASN A 134 15.50 0.19 6.80
C ASN A 134 14.87 -0.42 5.56
N GLU A 135 14.60 0.40 4.57
CA GLU A 135 13.90 -0.01 3.37
C GLU A 135 14.57 0.54 2.12
N THR A 136 14.65 -0.31 1.10
CA THR A 136 15.14 0.03 -0.22
C THR A 136 14.07 -0.30 -1.25
N ALA A 137 13.74 0.68 -2.09
CA ALA A 137 12.81 0.54 -3.21
C ALA A 137 13.59 0.34 -4.51
N LYS A 138 13.17 -0.64 -5.32
CA LYS A 138 13.80 -0.99 -6.61
C LYS A 138 12.78 -0.92 -7.74
N ASP A 139 13.26 -0.58 -8.93
CA ASP A 139 12.47 -0.64 -10.16
C ASP A 139 12.42 -2.07 -10.75
N HIS A 140 11.71 -2.24 -11.88
CA HIS A 140 11.53 -3.53 -12.57
C HIS A 140 12.82 -4.15 -13.12
N VAL A 141 13.91 -3.40 -13.20
CA VAL A 141 15.21 -3.90 -13.65
C VAL A 141 16.21 -4.03 -12.49
N GLY A 142 15.75 -3.78 -11.26
CA GLY A 142 16.52 -3.96 -10.04
C GLY A 142 17.37 -2.76 -9.63
N ASN A 143 17.22 -1.60 -10.26
CA ASN A 143 17.89 -0.39 -9.80
C ASN A 143 17.21 0.14 -8.54
N VAL A 144 18.03 0.64 -7.61
CA VAL A 144 17.53 1.35 -6.45
C VAL A 144 16.96 2.71 -6.88
N VAL A 145 15.68 2.94 -6.60
CA VAL A 145 14.97 4.18 -6.90
C VAL A 145 14.63 4.98 -5.65
N GLY A 146 14.86 4.42 -4.47
CA GLY A 146 14.70 5.09 -3.19
C GLY A 146 15.22 4.27 -2.03
N ALA A 147 15.50 4.94 -0.92
CA ALA A 147 15.83 4.30 0.35
C ALA A 147 15.29 5.16 1.49
N GLU A 148 14.68 4.52 2.48
CA GLU A 148 14.11 5.14 3.65
C GLU A 148 14.60 4.46 4.92
N THR A 149 14.78 5.24 5.97
CA THR A 149 15.06 4.74 7.32
C THR A 149 14.09 5.40 8.28
N ASN A 150 13.36 4.60 9.02
CA ASN A 150 12.41 5.05 10.03
C ASN A 150 12.76 4.47 11.40
N SER A 151 12.46 5.20 12.46
CA SER A 151 12.67 4.76 13.84
C SER A 151 11.51 5.17 14.69
N GLU A 152 10.77 4.19 15.21
CA GLU A 152 9.66 4.39 16.12
C GLU A 152 10.06 3.97 17.54
N GLN A 153 9.84 4.84 18.49
CA GLN A 153 10.25 4.65 19.89
C GLN A 153 9.04 4.40 20.77
N ASP A 154 9.29 3.86 21.97
CA ASP A 154 8.28 3.65 23.01
C ASP A 154 7.06 2.85 22.53
N ILE A 155 7.29 1.73 21.83
CA ILE A 155 6.22 0.81 21.44
C ILE A 155 6.02 -0.22 22.54
N PRO A 156 4.96 -0.12 23.36
CA PRO A 156 4.72 -1.03 24.47
C PRO A 156 4.45 -2.48 24.01
N SER A 157 4.61 -3.43 24.91
CA SER A 157 4.16 -4.81 24.71
C SER A 157 2.66 -4.87 24.38
N GLY A 158 2.29 -5.61 23.36
CA GLY A 158 0.92 -5.77 22.87
C GLY A 158 0.37 -4.57 22.09
N HIS A 159 1.15 -3.48 21.91
CA HIS A 159 0.70 -2.29 21.21
C HIS A 159 0.88 -2.42 19.70
N THR A 160 -0.07 -1.84 18.95
CA THR A 160 -0.03 -1.80 17.48
C THR A 160 0.11 -0.37 17.00
N ILE A 161 0.97 -0.15 16.03
CA ILE A 161 1.22 1.14 15.41
C ILE A 161 1.12 1.05 13.89
N PHE A 162 0.93 2.20 13.23
CA PHE A 162 1.22 2.35 11.81
C PHE A 162 2.56 3.05 11.61
N VAL A 163 3.34 2.55 10.64
CA VAL A 163 4.53 3.23 10.14
C VAL A 163 4.35 3.46 8.64
N LYS A 164 4.74 4.63 8.18
CA LYS A 164 4.63 5.04 6.79
C LYS A 164 5.99 5.44 6.24
N ASN A 165 6.51 4.67 5.28
CA ASN A 165 7.63 5.05 4.45
C ASN A 165 7.16 5.73 3.17
N TYR A 166 7.90 6.72 2.70
CA TYR A 166 7.51 7.58 1.60
C TYR A 166 8.62 7.72 0.58
N PHE A 167 8.35 7.36 -0.67
CA PHE A 167 9.30 7.40 -1.77
C PHE A 167 8.83 8.43 -2.79
N LEU A 168 9.46 9.59 -2.75
CA LEU A 168 9.21 10.69 -3.68
C LEU A 168 9.85 10.38 -5.04
N ASP A 169 9.17 10.78 -6.12
CA ASP A 169 9.62 10.59 -7.51
C ASP A 169 9.94 9.12 -7.87
N ALA A 170 9.38 8.17 -7.13
CA ALA A 170 9.51 6.74 -7.35
C ALA A 170 8.16 6.10 -7.74
N PRO A 171 7.54 6.49 -8.88
CA PRO A 171 6.22 5.98 -9.26
C PRO A 171 6.23 4.54 -9.78
N SER A 172 7.42 3.99 -10.04
CA SER A 172 7.61 2.68 -10.68
C SER A 172 8.30 1.67 -9.77
N VAL A 173 8.07 1.74 -8.45
CA VAL A 173 8.63 0.74 -7.53
C VAL A 173 8.01 -0.61 -7.83
N ALA A 174 8.86 -1.60 -8.12
CA ALA A 174 8.46 -2.98 -8.35
C ALA A 174 8.73 -3.89 -7.15
N GLU A 175 9.69 -3.51 -6.31
CA GLU A 175 10.11 -4.33 -5.18
C GLU A 175 10.57 -3.45 -4.01
N PHE A 176 10.18 -3.85 -2.80
CA PHE A 176 10.69 -3.32 -1.55
C PHE A 176 11.50 -4.39 -0.82
N GLU A 177 12.70 -4.04 -0.40
CA GLU A 177 13.51 -4.81 0.54
C GLU A 177 13.51 -4.08 1.88
N THR A 178 12.80 -4.64 2.86
CA THR A 178 12.60 -4.04 4.19
C THR A 178 13.28 -4.88 5.25
N THR A 179 14.03 -4.24 6.13
CA THR A 179 14.65 -4.90 7.29
C THR A 179 14.13 -4.27 8.57
N PHE A 180 13.56 -5.10 9.44
CA PHE A 180 13.15 -4.74 10.79
C PHE A 180 14.24 -5.14 11.80
N GLN A 181 14.53 -4.22 12.70
CA GLN A 181 15.41 -4.44 13.84
C GLN A 181 14.82 -3.75 15.08
N THR A 182 14.79 -4.44 16.19
CA THR A 182 14.32 -3.86 17.45
C THR A 182 15.44 -3.68 18.45
N LYS A 183 15.21 -2.76 19.37
CA LYS A 183 16.00 -2.56 20.57
C LYS A 183 15.04 -2.45 21.76
N ILE A 184 15.35 -3.10 22.87
CA ILE A 184 14.59 -2.89 24.11
C ILE A 184 14.77 -1.44 24.53
N ASP A 185 13.64 -0.78 24.76
CA ASP A 185 13.60 0.61 25.18
C ASP A 185 13.30 0.66 26.69
N ASP A 186 14.23 1.27 27.42
CA ASP A 186 14.11 1.49 28.86
C ASP A 186 14.13 2.97 29.24
N PHE A 187 14.16 3.85 28.27
CA PHE A 187 14.25 5.31 28.44
C PHE A 187 12.87 5.91 28.71
N TYR A 188 11.84 5.47 28.02
CA TYR A 188 10.48 6.00 28.12
C TYR A 188 9.62 5.24 29.15
N ILE A 189 8.58 5.90 29.66
CA ILE A 189 7.49 5.25 30.37
C ILE A 189 6.42 4.89 29.34
N PRO A 190 6.05 3.63 29.19
CA PRO A 190 5.08 3.21 28.19
C PRO A 190 3.69 3.79 28.54
N VAL A 191 3.20 4.74 27.74
CA VAL A 191 1.92 5.44 27.94
C VAL A 191 0.89 5.14 26.86
N ALA A 192 1.29 4.83 25.64
CA ALA A 192 0.38 4.66 24.51
C ALA A 192 -0.67 3.57 24.76
N GLN A 193 -0.35 2.51 25.48
CA GLN A 193 -1.27 1.43 25.88
C GLN A 193 -2.42 1.87 26.78
N ASN A 194 -2.30 3.04 27.42
CA ASN A 194 -3.32 3.61 28.30
C ASN A 194 -4.23 4.62 27.59
N LEU A 195 -3.99 4.86 26.29
CA LEU A 195 -4.75 5.76 25.47
C LEU A 195 -5.88 4.99 24.78
N ALA A 196 -7.11 5.21 25.22
CA ALA A 196 -8.29 4.63 24.59
C ALA A 196 -8.69 5.44 23.36
N ILE A 197 -8.90 4.76 22.24
CA ILE A 197 -9.33 5.36 20.97
C ILE A 197 -10.78 5.00 20.70
N GLU A 198 -11.62 6.01 20.49
CA GLU A 198 -12.98 5.87 19.99
C GLU A 198 -13.05 6.51 18.60
N THR A 199 -13.41 5.72 17.58
CA THR A 199 -13.50 6.18 16.19
C THR A 199 -14.97 6.24 15.76
N THR A 200 -15.40 7.41 15.27
CA THR A 200 -16.70 7.60 14.66
C THR A 200 -16.53 7.86 13.17
N ARG A 201 -17.24 7.08 12.35
CA ARG A 201 -17.22 7.25 10.91
C ARG A 201 -17.99 8.49 10.47
N GLY A 202 -17.34 9.37 9.71
CA GLY A 202 -17.94 10.52 9.06
C GLY A 202 -17.99 10.37 7.52
N ASN A 203 -18.54 11.38 6.85
CA ASN A 203 -18.48 11.46 5.40
C ASN A 203 -17.10 11.95 4.99
N LYS A 204 -16.32 11.09 4.32
CA LYS A 204 -14.92 11.33 3.89
C LYS A 204 -13.98 11.72 5.04
N LYS A 205 -14.26 11.27 6.25
CA LYS A 205 -13.42 11.51 7.42
C LYS A 205 -13.71 10.51 8.53
N ALA A 206 -12.78 10.36 9.47
CA ALA A 206 -12.98 9.74 10.76
C ALA A 206 -12.89 10.80 11.87
N ILE A 207 -13.76 10.74 12.85
CA ILE A 207 -13.68 11.54 14.07
C ILE A 207 -13.08 10.63 15.12
N VAL A 208 -11.90 10.99 15.61
CA VAL A 208 -11.11 10.19 16.54
C VAL A 208 -11.06 10.91 17.87
N LYS A 209 -11.63 10.30 18.90
CA LYS A 209 -11.52 10.75 20.28
C LYS A 209 -10.51 9.86 21.00
N VAL A 210 -9.51 10.47 21.61
CA VAL A 210 -8.53 9.81 22.46
C VAL A 210 -8.73 10.23 23.90
N THR A 211 -8.74 9.23 24.79
CA THR A 211 -8.83 9.45 26.25
C THR A 211 -7.61 8.84 26.92
N ASN A 212 -6.90 9.63 27.70
CA ASN A 212 -5.80 9.13 28.51
C ASN A 212 -6.35 8.54 29.81
N ASN A 213 -6.48 7.22 29.86
CA ASN A 213 -6.92 6.48 31.05
C ASN A 213 -5.77 6.17 32.02
N GLY A 214 -4.54 6.57 31.68
CA GLY A 214 -3.36 6.38 32.50
C GLY A 214 -3.27 7.40 33.67
N ALA A 215 -2.32 7.16 34.55
CA ALA A 215 -2.04 8.01 35.69
C ALA A 215 -1.04 9.14 35.37
N VAL A 216 -0.40 9.09 34.19
CA VAL A 216 0.62 10.07 33.77
C VAL A 216 0.22 10.71 32.45
N THR A 217 0.74 11.89 32.21
CA THR A 217 0.58 12.62 30.94
C THR A 217 1.24 11.87 29.81
N ALA A 218 0.57 11.79 28.67
CA ALA A 218 1.16 11.35 27.40
C ALA A 218 1.69 12.55 26.63
N GLU A 219 2.92 12.48 26.17
CA GLU A 219 3.59 13.50 25.37
C GLU A 219 3.52 13.12 23.90
N PHE A 220 3.31 14.12 23.04
CA PHE A 220 3.26 13.97 21.58
C PHE A 220 2.35 12.84 21.08
N PRO A 221 1.12 12.66 21.61
CA PRO A 221 0.24 11.62 21.13
C PRO A 221 -0.11 11.89 19.66
N TYR A 222 0.25 10.92 18.79
CA TYR A 222 0.12 11.02 17.35
C TYR A 222 -0.74 9.89 16.83
N VAL A 223 -1.86 10.23 16.19
CA VAL A 223 -2.80 9.28 15.63
C VAL A 223 -2.59 9.16 14.12
N THR A 224 -2.61 7.93 13.64
CA THR A 224 -2.61 7.61 12.21
C THR A 224 -3.85 6.83 11.88
N ALA A 225 -4.60 7.30 10.88
CA ALA A 225 -5.76 6.63 10.31
C ALA A 225 -5.44 6.14 8.90
N VAL A 226 -5.65 4.87 8.66
CA VAL A 226 -5.55 4.25 7.34
C VAL A 226 -6.96 3.91 6.87
N PHE A 227 -7.38 4.52 5.78
CA PHE A 227 -8.70 4.36 5.18
C PHE A 227 -8.64 3.35 4.05
N PHE A 228 -9.58 2.41 4.03
CA PHE A 228 -9.67 1.37 3.01
C PHE A 228 -10.94 1.52 2.20
N LYS A 229 -10.85 1.20 0.93
CA LYS A 229 -11.97 1.05 0.00
C LYS A 229 -11.78 -0.24 -0.79
N ASP A 230 -12.78 -1.12 -0.73
CA ASP A 230 -12.75 -2.43 -1.39
C ASP A 230 -11.51 -3.28 -1.03
N GLY A 231 -11.00 -3.11 0.21
CA GLY A 231 -9.82 -3.82 0.74
C GLY A 231 -8.47 -3.19 0.45
N GLU A 232 -8.43 -2.15 -0.39
CA GLU A 232 -7.21 -1.41 -0.74
C GLU A 232 -7.13 -0.09 0.03
N ILE A 233 -5.90 0.40 0.29
CA ILE A 233 -5.73 1.71 0.91
C ILE A 233 -6.22 2.79 -0.06
N SER A 234 -7.16 3.61 0.40
CA SER A 234 -7.66 4.78 -0.32
C SER A 234 -6.98 6.07 0.14
N TYR A 235 -6.61 6.14 1.40
CA TYR A 235 -5.91 7.30 1.98
C TYR A 235 -5.27 6.97 3.33
N VAL A 236 -4.28 7.78 3.71
CA VAL A 236 -3.66 7.76 5.04
C VAL A 236 -3.59 9.20 5.54
N ASP A 237 -4.12 9.45 6.72
CA ASP A 237 -4.04 10.75 7.39
C ASP A 237 -3.52 10.59 8.80
N SER A 238 -2.82 11.60 9.30
CA SER A 238 -2.20 11.54 10.61
C SER A 238 -2.14 12.93 11.24
N THR A 239 -2.32 13.00 12.55
CA THR A 239 -2.25 14.27 13.28
C THR A 239 -1.85 14.06 14.74
N TYR A 240 -1.31 15.10 15.37
CA TYR A 240 -1.19 15.14 16.82
C TYR A 240 -2.56 15.36 17.46
N ILE A 241 -2.80 14.67 18.57
CA ILE A 241 -4.02 14.82 19.38
C ILE A 241 -3.64 15.27 20.80
N CYS A 242 -3.23 16.52 20.90
CA CYS A 242 -2.62 17.10 22.10
C CYS A 242 -3.09 18.53 22.32
N ASP A 243 -2.86 19.05 23.51
CA ASP A 243 -3.05 20.47 23.84
C ASP A 243 -1.89 21.35 23.30
N ALA A 244 -1.90 22.64 23.66
CA ALA A 244 -0.88 23.59 23.23
C ALA A 244 0.54 23.26 23.73
N ASP A 245 0.64 22.43 24.78
CA ASP A 245 1.91 21.99 25.36
C ASP A 245 2.39 20.65 24.77
N ALA A 246 1.72 20.17 23.71
CA ALA A 246 1.96 18.87 23.07
C ALA A 246 1.66 17.66 23.99
N GLU A 247 0.71 17.83 24.93
CA GLU A 247 0.36 16.87 25.96
C GLU A 247 -1.10 16.39 25.87
N LEU A 248 -1.35 15.16 26.32
CA LEU A 248 -2.67 14.67 26.70
C LEU A 248 -2.60 14.25 28.17
N LYS A 249 -3.12 15.09 29.05
CA LYS A 249 -3.05 14.94 30.52
C LYS A 249 -3.83 13.71 30.97
N ALA A 250 -3.41 13.13 32.10
CA ALA A 250 -4.12 12.03 32.74
C ALA A 250 -5.61 12.38 32.96
N GLY A 251 -6.50 11.47 32.52
CA GLY A 251 -7.96 11.65 32.58
C GLY A 251 -8.55 12.58 31.51
N ALA A 252 -7.75 13.26 30.72
CA ALA A 252 -8.23 14.14 29.66
C ALA A 252 -8.64 13.36 28.39
N SER A 253 -9.54 13.99 27.62
CA SER A 253 -9.92 13.52 26.27
C SER A 253 -9.83 14.65 25.28
N LEU A 254 -9.33 14.37 24.09
CA LEU A 254 -9.32 15.28 22.95
C LEU A 254 -9.91 14.58 21.73
N THR A 255 -10.35 15.35 20.75
CA THR A 255 -11.00 14.85 19.54
C THR A 255 -10.43 15.57 18.32
N GLU A 256 -10.05 14.79 17.31
CA GLU A 256 -9.55 15.28 16.04
C GLU A 256 -10.30 14.66 14.87
N GLU A 257 -10.27 15.34 13.71
CA GLU A 257 -10.81 14.85 12.47
C GLU A 257 -9.66 14.45 11.53
N LEU A 258 -9.68 13.18 11.06
CA LEU A 258 -8.78 12.70 10.03
C LEU A 258 -9.55 12.49 8.73
N ASN A 259 -8.99 12.98 7.62
CA ASN A 259 -9.68 13.06 6.34
C ASN A 259 -9.28 11.90 5.41
N SER A 260 -10.28 11.32 4.73
CA SER A 260 -10.05 10.30 3.70
C SER A 260 -10.06 10.88 2.29
N TYR A 261 -10.49 12.14 2.13
CA TYR A 261 -10.70 12.85 0.83
C TYR A 261 -11.63 12.12 -0.14
N GLY A 262 -11.89 10.83 0.04
CA GLY A 262 -12.77 9.97 -0.77
C GLY A 262 -13.72 9.13 0.09
N ALA A 263 -14.58 8.36 -0.57
CA ALA A 263 -15.40 7.35 0.11
C ALA A 263 -14.51 6.19 0.58
N TYR A 264 -14.83 5.63 1.75
CA TYR A 264 -14.14 4.49 2.32
C TYR A 264 -15.11 3.52 2.97
N ASP A 265 -14.70 2.26 3.13
CA ASP A 265 -15.50 1.20 3.74
C ASP A 265 -15.06 0.92 5.17
N GLU A 266 -13.75 0.97 5.40
CA GLU A 266 -13.10 0.67 6.67
C GLU A 266 -12.08 1.74 7.01
N VAL A 267 -11.86 1.97 8.28
CA VAL A 267 -10.77 2.78 8.80
C VAL A 267 -10.15 2.07 10.01
N LYS A 268 -8.84 1.96 9.99
CA LYS A 268 -8.06 1.53 11.16
C LYS A 268 -7.33 2.72 11.73
N VAL A 269 -7.28 2.82 13.03
CA VAL A 269 -6.66 3.96 13.74
C VAL A 269 -5.74 3.42 14.83
N HIS A 270 -4.48 3.83 14.78
CA HIS A 270 -3.51 3.54 15.85
C HIS A 270 -2.88 4.83 16.36
N ILE A 271 -2.31 4.77 17.55
CA ILE A 271 -1.70 5.91 18.24
C ILE A 271 -0.30 5.56 18.72
N THR A 272 0.61 6.51 18.61
CA THR A 272 1.89 6.53 19.30
C THR A 272 1.88 7.67 20.31
N ALA A 273 2.62 7.53 21.40
CA ALA A 273 2.83 8.59 22.39
C ALA A 273 4.08 8.26 23.20
N GLN A 274 4.69 9.27 23.77
CA GLN A 274 5.92 9.15 24.55
C GLN A 274 5.70 9.72 25.95
N ARG A 275 6.54 9.31 26.88
CA ARG A 275 6.72 9.96 28.18
C ARG A 275 8.14 9.70 28.66
N ASP A 276 8.95 10.72 28.71
CA ASP A 276 10.29 10.65 29.29
C ASP A 276 10.21 10.31 30.78
N LYS A 277 11.01 9.35 31.24
CA LYS A 277 11.11 9.00 32.68
C LYS A 277 11.56 10.17 33.56
N TYR A 278 12.23 11.14 32.96
CA TYR A 278 12.80 12.29 33.66
C TYR A 278 12.00 13.57 33.47
N SER A 279 10.89 13.54 32.70
CA SER A 279 9.94 14.65 32.60
C SER A 279 9.18 14.80 33.90
N ASN A 280 9.16 16.00 34.47
CA ASN A 280 8.46 16.34 35.72
C ASN A 280 6.96 16.48 35.49
#